data_cf0432fb6f7b17f1bf88649380fc1205
#
_entry.id   cf0432fb6f7b17f1bf88649380fc1205
#
_cell.length_a   1.000
_cell.length_b   1.000
_cell.length_c   1.000
_cell.angle_alpha   90.00
_cell.angle_beta   90.00
_cell.angle_gamma   90.00
#
_symmetry.space_group_name_H-M   'P 1'
#
loop_
_entity.id
_entity.type
_entity.pdbx_description
1 polymer ?
#
loop_
_entity_poly.entity_id
_entity_poly.type
_entity_poly.pdbx_seq_one_letter_code
_entity_poly.pdbx_strand_id
1 'polypeptide(L)'
;MTHSLRACLSASVSLVVALVSLAGCGAVLPKGAPTFAVHDFGPLAPVGPRSLPYPIRTLEVIPAPWLASTAMQYRLAYAQETRRQAFVQSRWAAQPGQLLEVALKRSVRVNVTTVSLGGCRLRVDLDEFIQVFDNESGSRGVIDARASLLAPRTDQLLATQGFSVTRPASSPDAAGGVVALRDAVQAFDAALLTWLDGLAGSVGARCSQ
;
A
#
# COMPACT_ATOMS: atom_id res chain seq x y z
N MET A 1 83.52 6.57 4.46
CA MET A 1 82.38 7.53 4.51
C MET A 1 81.16 7.20 3.66
N THR A 2 81.12 6.06 2.98
CA THR A 2 80.05 5.65 2.03
C THR A 2 78.95 4.81 2.64
N HIS A 3 79.14 4.17 3.80
CA HIS A 3 78.13 3.28 4.44
C HIS A 3 77.07 4.02 5.25
N SER A 4 77.41 5.19 5.82
CA SER A 4 76.41 5.99 6.61
C SER A 4 75.37 6.70 5.75
N LEU A 5 75.72 7.11 4.52
CA LEU A 5 74.74 7.74 3.62
C LEU A 5 73.67 6.77 3.09
N ARG A 6 74.05 5.50 2.86
CA ARG A 6 73.07 4.47 2.39
C ARG A 6 72.09 4.07 3.48
N ALA A 7 72.49 4.05 4.74
CA ALA A 7 71.62 3.74 5.87
C ALA A 7 70.60 4.86 6.12
N CYS A 8 70.94 6.13 5.96
CA CYS A 8 70.03 7.28 6.11
C CYS A 8 69.01 7.31 4.97
N LEU A 9 69.40 7.01 3.70
CA LEU A 9 68.49 7.02 2.57
C LEU A 9 67.47 5.91 2.68
N SER A 10 67.86 4.68 3.12
CA SER A 10 66.92 3.55 3.27
C SER A 10 65.89 3.80 4.42
N ALA A 11 66.29 4.44 5.50
CA ALA A 11 65.42 4.79 6.60
C ALA A 11 64.36 5.84 6.19
N SER A 12 64.77 6.82 5.37
CA SER A 12 63.87 7.86 4.88
C SER A 12 62.84 7.33 3.89
N VAL A 13 63.20 6.43 3.01
CA VAL A 13 62.28 5.80 2.05
C VAL A 13 61.27 4.90 2.75
N SER A 14 61.69 4.14 3.77
CA SER A 14 60.81 3.30 4.56
C SER A 14 59.81 4.10 5.36
N LEU A 15 60.19 5.26 5.88
CA LEU A 15 59.25 6.17 6.62
C LEU A 15 58.21 6.79 5.69
N VAL A 16 58.59 7.18 4.49
CA VAL A 16 57.66 7.77 3.52
C VAL A 16 56.63 6.73 3.01
N VAL A 17 57.10 5.47 2.78
CA VAL A 17 56.19 4.40 2.39
C VAL A 17 55.20 4.04 3.51
N ALA A 18 55.62 4.06 4.77
CA ALA A 18 54.75 3.82 5.93
C ALA A 18 53.69 4.94 6.10
N LEU A 19 54.04 6.21 5.83
CA LEU A 19 53.12 7.33 5.91
C LEU A 19 52.09 7.35 4.79
N VAL A 20 52.44 6.91 3.59
CA VAL A 20 51.49 6.83 2.46
C VAL A 20 50.46 5.70 2.66
N SER A 21 50.83 4.62 3.37
CA SER A 21 49.90 3.52 3.68
C SER A 21 48.82 3.86 4.70
N LEU A 22 49.00 4.88 5.55
CA LEU A 22 48.00 5.32 6.53
C LEU A 22 46.96 6.31 5.96
N ALA A 23 47.18 6.89 4.79
CA ALA A 23 46.27 7.83 4.17
C ALA A 23 45.09 7.15 3.42
N GLY A 24 45.08 5.81 3.35
CA GLY A 24 44.11 5.03 2.55
C GLY A 24 42.78 4.69 3.24
N CYS A 25 42.56 5.02 4.52
CA CYS A 25 41.25 4.86 5.14
C CYS A 25 40.39 6.12 4.90
N GLY A 26 40.00 6.34 3.64
CA GLY A 26 38.90 7.24 3.33
C GLY A 26 37.67 6.73 4.07
N ALA A 27 37.25 7.43 5.14
CA ALA A 27 35.99 7.16 5.79
C ALA A 27 34.89 7.28 4.72
N VAL A 28 34.36 6.16 4.25
CA VAL A 28 33.11 6.12 3.51
C VAL A 28 32.06 6.56 4.53
N LEU A 29 31.75 7.86 4.53
CA LEU A 29 30.62 8.39 5.29
C LEU A 29 29.40 7.54 4.92
N PRO A 30 28.73 6.93 5.89
CA PRO A 30 27.51 6.18 5.58
C PRO A 30 26.57 7.13 4.87
N LYS A 31 26.22 6.79 3.62
CA LYS A 31 25.22 7.52 2.86
C LYS A 31 24.00 7.60 3.74
N GLY A 32 23.57 8.81 4.12
CA GLY A 32 22.42 9.00 5.00
C GLY A 32 21.27 8.09 4.59
N ALA A 33 20.54 7.58 5.57
CA ALA A 33 19.41 6.70 5.29
C ALA A 33 18.51 7.34 4.20
N PRO A 34 18.08 6.59 3.19
CA PRO A 34 17.28 7.16 2.13
C PRO A 34 16.01 7.77 2.72
N THR A 35 15.79 9.05 2.48
CA THR A 35 14.57 9.74 2.88
C THR A 35 13.46 9.35 1.91
N PHE A 36 12.37 8.79 2.44
CA PHE A 36 11.19 8.44 1.66
C PHE A 36 10.08 9.46 1.90
N ALA A 37 9.37 9.85 0.85
CA ALA A 37 8.07 10.45 0.98
C ALA A 37 7.07 9.37 1.43
N VAL A 38 6.42 9.58 2.56
CA VAL A 38 5.43 8.65 3.13
C VAL A 38 4.04 9.21 2.87
N HIS A 39 3.18 8.40 2.26
CA HIS A 39 1.85 8.81 1.83
C HIS A 39 0.78 7.96 2.51
N ASP A 40 -0.35 8.57 2.79
CA ASP A 40 -1.62 7.94 3.12
C ASP A 40 -2.73 8.51 2.23
N PHE A 41 -3.99 8.19 2.51
CA PHE A 41 -5.10 8.74 1.72
C PHE A 41 -5.49 10.16 2.15
N GLY A 42 -4.82 10.75 3.14
CA GLY A 42 -5.18 12.04 3.69
C GLY A 42 -6.59 12.06 4.29
N PRO A 43 -7.14 13.25 4.53
CA PRO A 43 -8.54 13.38 4.92
C PRO A 43 -9.42 12.98 3.73
N LEU A 44 -9.98 11.78 3.80
CA LEU A 44 -11.05 11.37 2.88
C LEU A 44 -12.26 12.28 3.14
N ALA A 45 -13.02 12.62 2.09
CA ALA A 45 -14.23 13.40 2.24
C ALA A 45 -15.09 12.78 3.35
N PRO A 46 -15.69 13.59 4.24
CA PRO A 46 -16.49 13.09 5.36
C PRO A 46 -17.76 12.43 4.82
N VAL A 47 -17.65 11.18 4.45
CA VAL A 47 -18.83 10.34 4.29
C VAL A 47 -19.18 9.91 5.71
N GLY A 48 -20.23 10.50 6.28
CA GLY A 48 -20.74 10.07 7.58
C GLY A 48 -21.02 8.56 7.54
N PRO A 49 -20.77 7.81 8.64
CA PRO A 49 -20.97 6.37 8.63
C PRO A 49 -22.40 6.04 8.23
N ARG A 50 -22.53 5.31 7.11
CA ARG A 50 -23.82 4.91 6.58
C ARG A 50 -24.37 3.76 7.41
N SER A 51 -25.60 3.89 7.89
CA SER A 51 -26.30 2.81 8.55
C SER A 51 -26.89 1.88 7.49
N LEU A 52 -26.34 0.70 7.37
CA LEU A 52 -26.92 -0.35 6.53
C LEU A 52 -28.20 -0.90 7.17
N PRO A 53 -29.16 -1.40 6.39
CA PRO A 53 -30.40 -1.96 6.90
C PRO A 53 -30.25 -3.29 7.63
N TYR A 54 -29.03 -3.79 7.73
CA TYR A 54 -28.65 -4.99 8.49
C TYR A 54 -27.26 -4.77 9.14
N PRO A 55 -26.98 -5.45 10.27
CA PRO A 55 -25.73 -5.23 10.98
C PRO A 55 -24.55 -5.91 10.28
N ILE A 56 -23.44 -5.15 10.17
CA ILE A 56 -22.12 -5.69 9.87
C ILE A 56 -21.32 -5.74 11.17
N ARG A 57 -20.88 -6.92 11.56
CA ARG A 57 -20.12 -7.16 12.80
C ARG A 57 -18.62 -6.95 12.59
N THR A 58 -18.08 -7.44 11.50
CA THR A 58 -16.68 -7.31 11.17
C THR A 58 -16.50 -6.89 9.70
N LEU A 59 -15.48 -6.09 9.47
CA LEU A 59 -14.97 -5.77 8.16
C LEU A 59 -13.48 -6.05 8.18
N GLU A 60 -13.01 -6.87 7.26
CA GLU A 60 -11.59 -7.20 7.08
C GLU A 60 -11.20 -7.06 5.61
N VAL A 61 -9.97 -6.61 5.37
CA VAL A 61 -9.37 -6.56 4.03
C VAL A 61 -8.20 -7.52 3.99
N ILE A 62 -8.27 -8.49 3.09
CA ILE A 62 -7.23 -9.49 2.86
C ILE A 62 -6.46 -9.10 1.59
N PRO A 63 -5.26 -8.54 1.69
CA PRO A 63 -4.48 -8.20 0.52
C PRO A 63 -3.83 -9.44 -0.08
N ALA A 64 -3.70 -9.45 -1.40
CA ALA A 64 -2.86 -10.43 -2.09
C ALA A 64 -1.41 -10.35 -1.56
N PRO A 65 -0.65 -11.47 -1.55
CA PRO A 65 0.69 -11.51 -0.94
C PRO A 65 1.67 -10.45 -1.45
N TRP A 66 1.58 -10.06 -2.72
CA TRP A 66 2.41 -9.01 -3.32
C TRP A 66 2.07 -7.59 -2.85
N LEU A 67 0.96 -7.41 -2.14
CA LEU A 67 0.55 -6.15 -1.50
C LEU A 67 0.93 -6.11 0.00
N ALA A 68 1.61 -7.12 0.52
CA ALA A 68 2.01 -7.24 1.93
C ALA A 68 3.24 -6.38 2.28
N SER A 69 3.39 -5.23 1.66
CA SER A 69 4.45 -4.25 1.94
C SER A 69 3.94 -2.82 1.80
N THR A 70 4.71 -1.87 2.31
CA THR A 70 4.43 -0.43 2.17
C THR A 70 4.92 0.15 0.84
N ALA A 71 5.48 -0.67 -0.05
CA ALA A 71 5.96 -0.20 -1.34
C ALA A 71 4.83 0.37 -2.20
N MET A 72 5.01 1.57 -2.72
CA MET A 72 4.14 2.10 -3.76
C MET A 72 4.52 1.43 -5.08
N GLN A 73 3.63 0.56 -5.57
CA GLN A 73 3.86 -0.24 -6.76
C GLN A 73 3.31 0.44 -8.01
N TYR A 74 4.01 0.24 -9.12
CA TYR A 74 3.56 0.65 -10.44
C TYR A 74 3.87 -0.41 -11.51
N ARG A 75 3.24 -0.27 -12.68
CA ARG A 75 3.43 -1.11 -13.85
C ARG A 75 3.50 -0.25 -15.10
N LEU A 76 4.48 -0.51 -15.96
CA LEU A 76 4.59 0.11 -17.28
C LEU A 76 3.88 -0.79 -18.29
N ALA A 77 2.57 -0.64 -18.44
CA ALA A 77 1.76 -1.53 -19.30
C ALA A 77 2.20 -1.45 -20.77
N TYR A 78 2.63 -0.28 -21.21
CA TYR A 78 3.13 -0.06 -22.58
C TYR A 78 4.49 -0.72 -22.89
N ALA A 79 5.27 -1.08 -21.86
CA ALA A 79 6.62 -1.63 -22.04
C ALA A 79 6.74 -3.07 -21.50
N GLN A 80 6.23 -3.32 -20.28
CA GLN A 80 6.34 -4.61 -19.58
C GLN A 80 5.09 -4.84 -18.72
N GLU A 81 4.01 -5.32 -19.34
CA GLU A 81 2.69 -5.47 -18.73
C GLU A 81 2.69 -6.37 -17.48
N THR A 82 3.54 -7.39 -17.44
CA THR A 82 3.57 -8.36 -16.32
C THR A 82 4.51 -7.96 -15.18
N ARG A 83 5.34 -6.90 -15.36
CA ARG A 83 6.35 -6.52 -14.37
C ARG A 83 5.81 -5.50 -13.37
N ARG A 84 5.83 -5.87 -12.09
CA ARG A 84 5.63 -4.95 -10.98
C ARG A 84 6.95 -4.28 -10.61
N GLN A 85 6.89 -2.98 -10.36
CA GLN A 85 8.01 -2.16 -9.90
C GLN A 85 7.56 -1.36 -8.69
N ALA A 86 8.52 -0.81 -7.94
CA ALA A 86 8.26 0.05 -6.79
C ALA A 86 8.94 1.39 -6.96
N PHE A 87 8.27 2.46 -6.55
CA PHE A 87 8.89 3.77 -6.46
C PHE A 87 9.99 3.76 -5.40
N VAL A 88 11.18 4.29 -5.78
CA VAL A 88 12.37 4.27 -4.90
C VAL A 88 12.23 5.24 -3.73
N GLN A 89 11.59 6.38 -3.94
CA GLN A 89 11.52 7.49 -2.97
C GLN A 89 10.12 7.71 -2.39
N SER A 90 9.17 6.80 -2.63
CA SER A 90 7.79 6.94 -2.15
C SER A 90 7.26 5.63 -1.60
N ARG A 91 6.52 5.72 -0.50
CA ARG A 91 5.91 4.56 0.18
C ARG A 91 4.56 4.92 0.76
N TRP A 92 3.75 3.93 0.99
CA TRP A 92 2.57 4.03 1.82
C TRP A 92 2.94 4.06 3.32
N ALA A 93 2.13 4.75 4.12
CA ALA A 93 2.27 4.82 5.58
C ALA A 93 2.01 3.47 6.26
N ALA A 94 1.19 2.62 5.62
CA ALA A 94 0.93 1.24 6.01
C ALA A 94 0.74 0.38 4.75
N GLN A 95 0.54 -0.92 4.90
CA GLN A 95 0.22 -1.79 3.76
C GLN A 95 -1.10 -1.35 3.11
N PRO A 96 -1.26 -1.42 1.77
CA PRO A 96 -2.47 -1.01 1.07
C PRO A 96 -3.76 -1.60 1.65
N GLY A 97 -3.75 -2.89 2.03
CA GLY A 97 -4.89 -3.54 2.67
C GLY A 97 -5.28 -2.90 3.99
N GLN A 98 -4.32 -2.52 4.83
CA GLN A 98 -4.57 -1.85 6.11
C GLN A 98 -5.12 -0.43 5.90
N LEU A 99 -4.57 0.33 4.94
CA LEU A 99 -5.07 1.66 4.61
C LEU A 99 -6.51 1.59 4.08
N LEU A 100 -6.80 0.63 3.20
CA LEU A 100 -8.14 0.42 2.67
C LEU A 100 -9.12 0.02 3.78
N GLU A 101 -8.73 -0.91 4.68
CA GLU A 101 -9.57 -1.34 5.79
C GLU A 101 -9.95 -0.18 6.71
N VAL A 102 -8.98 0.68 7.06
CA VAL A 102 -9.23 1.90 7.86
C VAL A 102 -10.17 2.84 7.12
N ALA A 103 -10.02 3.01 5.81
CA ALA A 103 -10.89 3.86 5.00
C ALA A 103 -12.34 3.33 5.00
N LEU A 104 -12.53 2.03 4.73
CA LEU A 104 -13.85 1.40 4.68
C LEU A 104 -14.56 1.37 6.04
N LYS A 105 -13.84 1.18 7.14
CA LYS A 105 -14.41 1.21 8.50
C LYS A 105 -14.95 2.58 8.91
N ARG A 106 -14.57 3.65 8.22
CA ARG A 106 -15.12 5.01 8.44
C ARG A 106 -16.49 5.19 7.80
N SER A 107 -16.73 4.54 6.66
CA SER A 107 -17.96 4.65 5.88
C SER A 107 -18.98 3.57 6.25
N VAL A 108 -18.51 2.35 6.47
CA VAL A 108 -19.34 1.24 6.93
C VAL A 108 -19.39 1.24 8.46
N ARG A 109 -20.57 1.46 9.03
CA ARG A 109 -20.75 1.34 10.48
C ARG A 109 -20.64 -0.12 10.89
N VAL A 110 -19.52 -0.49 11.49
CA VAL A 110 -19.32 -1.80 12.10
C VAL A 110 -19.95 -1.77 13.50
N ASN A 111 -21.03 -2.53 13.70
CA ASN A 111 -21.71 -2.62 14.99
C ASN A 111 -20.97 -3.61 15.91
N VAL A 112 -19.99 -3.11 16.65
CA VAL A 112 -19.30 -3.86 17.70
C VAL A 112 -20.09 -3.72 19.00
N THR A 113 -21.34 -4.18 19.04
CA THR A 113 -22.08 -4.28 20.30
C THR A 113 -21.77 -5.63 20.94
N THR A 114 -21.21 -5.60 22.13
CA THR A 114 -20.83 -6.78 22.95
C THR A 114 -22.00 -7.70 23.32
N VAL A 115 -23.23 -7.30 23.04
CA VAL A 115 -24.45 -7.99 23.49
C VAL A 115 -25.16 -8.74 22.35
N SER A 116 -24.92 -8.41 21.09
CA SER A 116 -25.57 -9.07 19.97
C SER A 116 -24.61 -10.02 19.26
N LEU A 117 -24.92 -11.31 19.31
CA LEU A 117 -24.22 -12.36 18.55
C LEU A 117 -24.53 -12.28 17.04
N GLY A 118 -25.43 -11.40 16.62
CA GLY A 118 -25.81 -11.15 15.24
C GLY A 118 -24.84 -10.23 14.51
N GLY A 119 -25.01 -10.13 13.20
CA GLY A 119 -24.24 -9.29 12.30
C GLY A 119 -23.37 -10.11 11.33
N CYS A 120 -23.53 -9.79 10.05
CA CYS A 120 -22.74 -10.42 9.00
C CYS A 120 -21.29 -9.98 9.03
N ARG A 121 -20.41 -10.77 8.42
CA ARG A 121 -19.00 -10.43 8.23
C ARG A 121 -18.79 -10.01 6.79
N LEU A 122 -18.16 -8.86 6.61
CA LEU A 122 -17.75 -8.35 5.31
C LEU A 122 -16.26 -8.60 5.14
N ARG A 123 -15.90 -9.39 4.14
CA ARG A 123 -14.53 -9.66 3.74
C ARG A 123 -14.29 -9.04 2.37
N VAL A 124 -13.18 -8.35 2.23
CA VAL A 124 -12.71 -7.78 0.97
C VAL A 124 -11.35 -8.39 0.64
N ASP A 125 -11.30 -9.22 -0.38
CA ASP A 125 -10.06 -9.73 -0.95
C ASP A 125 -9.53 -8.67 -1.94
N LEU A 126 -8.37 -8.06 -1.62
CA LEU A 126 -7.74 -7.00 -2.42
C LEU A 126 -6.70 -7.63 -3.34
N ASP A 127 -7.00 -7.71 -4.63
CA ASP A 127 -6.15 -8.35 -5.64
C ASP A 127 -5.13 -7.37 -6.25
N GLU A 128 -5.55 -6.10 -6.53
CA GLU A 128 -4.70 -5.06 -7.10
C GLU A 128 -4.86 -3.73 -6.35
N PHE A 129 -3.72 -3.06 -6.14
CA PHE A 129 -3.62 -1.69 -5.66
C PHE A 129 -2.35 -1.08 -6.24
N ILE A 130 -2.45 -0.51 -7.44
CA ILE A 130 -1.28 -0.21 -8.26
C ILE A 130 -1.51 1.02 -9.16
N GLN A 131 -0.44 1.75 -9.47
CA GLN A 131 -0.44 2.72 -10.54
C GLN A 131 -0.02 2.06 -11.85
N VAL A 132 -0.83 2.18 -12.89
CA VAL A 132 -0.57 1.62 -14.21
C VAL A 132 -0.31 2.75 -15.19
N PHE A 133 0.85 2.69 -15.84
CA PHE A 133 1.25 3.61 -16.90
C PHE A 133 0.84 3.03 -18.25
N ASP A 134 -0.09 3.68 -18.92
CA ASP A 134 -0.55 3.28 -20.27
C ASP A 134 0.42 3.79 -21.36
N ASN A 135 1.17 4.86 -21.05
CA ASN A 135 2.26 5.42 -21.84
C ASN A 135 3.18 6.24 -20.91
N GLU A 136 4.21 6.90 -21.45
CA GLU A 136 5.20 7.68 -20.68
C GLU A 136 4.59 8.90 -19.95
N SER A 137 3.51 9.47 -20.49
CA SER A 137 2.89 10.71 -19.98
C SER A 137 1.55 10.48 -19.27
N GLY A 138 0.98 9.28 -19.35
CA GLY A 138 -0.33 8.97 -18.80
C GLY A 138 -0.34 7.73 -17.91
N SER A 139 -0.95 7.86 -16.75
CA SER A 139 -1.12 6.73 -15.82
C SER A 139 -2.46 6.82 -15.08
N ARG A 140 -2.81 5.73 -14.43
CA ARG A 140 -4.05 5.58 -13.66
C ARG A 140 -3.81 4.75 -12.41
N GLY A 141 -4.56 5.06 -11.33
CA GLY A 141 -4.67 4.20 -10.16
C GLY A 141 -5.70 3.09 -10.42
N VAL A 142 -5.36 1.87 -10.07
CA VAL A 142 -6.21 0.68 -10.26
C VAL A 142 -6.39 -0.03 -8.92
N ILE A 143 -7.64 -0.34 -8.60
CA ILE A 143 -8.04 -1.20 -7.48
C ILE A 143 -8.91 -2.32 -8.04
N ASP A 144 -8.47 -3.56 -7.89
CA ASP A 144 -9.28 -4.74 -8.13
C ASP A 144 -9.49 -5.48 -6.81
N ALA A 145 -10.74 -5.76 -6.49
CA ALA A 145 -11.11 -6.41 -5.24
C ALA A 145 -12.38 -7.22 -5.38
N ARG A 146 -12.56 -8.18 -4.48
CA ARG A 146 -13.80 -8.96 -4.36
C ARG A 146 -14.34 -8.82 -2.94
N ALA A 147 -15.57 -8.33 -2.81
CA ALA A 147 -16.26 -8.32 -1.54
C ALA A 147 -17.14 -9.57 -1.39
N SER A 148 -17.13 -10.15 -0.19
CA SER A 148 -17.90 -11.31 0.21
C SER A 148 -18.63 -11.03 1.51
N LEU A 149 -19.93 -11.20 1.54
CA LEU A 149 -20.75 -11.11 2.74
C LEU A 149 -20.99 -12.51 3.28
N LEU A 150 -20.58 -12.75 4.52
CA LEU A 150 -20.62 -14.06 5.17
C LEU A 150 -21.61 -14.04 6.35
N ALA A 151 -22.25 -15.17 6.57
CA ALA A 151 -23.20 -15.35 7.68
C ALA A 151 -22.53 -15.15 9.07
N PRO A 152 -23.28 -14.75 10.12
CA PRO A 152 -22.71 -14.36 11.42
C PRO A 152 -21.86 -15.42 12.13
N ARG A 153 -22.26 -16.68 12.08
CA ARG A 153 -21.68 -17.78 12.88
C ARG A 153 -21.05 -18.89 12.06
N THR A 154 -21.39 -18.93 10.80
CA THR A 154 -20.87 -19.90 9.84
C THR A 154 -20.18 -19.12 8.74
N ASP A 155 -19.14 -19.62 8.17
CA ASP A 155 -18.50 -18.96 7.02
C ASP A 155 -19.28 -19.14 5.71
N GLN A 156 -20.59 -19.34 5.83
CA GLN A 156 -21.47 -19.48 4.66
C GLN A 156 -21.51 -18.17 3.89
N LEU A 157 -21.15 -18.26 2.61
CA LEU A 157 -21.22 -17.15 1.67
C LEU A 157 -22.71 -16.81 1.42
N LEU A 158 -23.07 -15.55 1.67
CA LEU A 158 -24.40 -15.01 1.42
C LEU A 158 -24.47 -14.27 0.09
N ALA A 159 -23.45 -13.48 -0.21
CA ALA A 159 -23.33 -12.73 -1.46
C ALA A 159 -21.85 -12.43 -1.75
N THR A 160 -21.51 -12.26 -3.02
CA THR A 160 -20.18 -11.84 -3.46
C THR A 160 -20.28 -10.92 -4.67
N GLN A 161 -19.34 -9.97 -4.78
CA GLN A 161 -19.27 -9.00 -5.89
C GLN A 161 -17.80 -8.67 -6.17
N GLY A 162 -17.41 -8.72 -7.46
CA GLY A 162 -16.14 -8.21 -7.95
C GLY A 162 -16.23 -6.71 -8.24
N PHE A 163 -15.15 -5.99 -7.96
CA PHE A 163 -15.02 -4.57 -8.23
C PHE A 163 -13.70 -4.33 -8.95
N SER A 164 -13.75 -3.55 -10.03
CA SER A 164 -12.59 -3.03 -10.74
C SER A 164 -12.76 -1.52 -10.85
N VAL A 165 -11.92 -0.78 -10.18
CA VAL A 165 -12.01 0.69 -10.12
C VAL A 165 -10.74 1.30 -10.66
N THR A 166 -10.91 2.23 -11.60
CA THR A 166 -9.81 2.95 -12.23
C THR A 166 -10.03 4.46 -12.13
N ARG A 167 -8.97 5.21 -11.81
CA ARG A 167 -8.96 6.68 -11.80
C ARG A 167 -7.72 7.22 -12.49
N PRO A 168 -7.84 8.23 -13.35
CA PRO A 168 -6.67 8.83 -14.00
C PRO A 168 -5.78 9.52 -12.97
N ALA A 169 -4.46 9.42 -13.15
CA ALA A 169 -3.51 10.17 -12.35
C ALA A 169 -3.34 11.59 -12.92
N SER A 170 -3.18 12.56 -12.03
CA SER A 170 -2.97 13.98 -12.41
C SER A 170 -1.57 14.25 -12.97
N SER A 171 -0.60 13.36 -12.66
CA SER A 171 0.78 13.40 -13.18
C SER A 171 1.34 11.98 -13.29
N PRO A 172 2.31 11.74 -14.20
CA PRO A 172 2.91 10.42 -14.39
C PRO A 172 4.05 10.16 -13.39
N ASP A 173 3.76 10.31 -12.09
CA ASP A 173 4.69 10.13 -10.99
C ASP A 173 3.99 9.54 -9.75
N ALA A 174 4.76 9.34 -8.68
CA ALA A 174 4.21 8.81 -7.43
C ALA A 174 3.12 9.71 -6.83
N ALA A 175 3.27 11.03 -6.91
CA ALA A 175 2.29 11.97 -6.35
C ALA A 175 0.95 11.89 -7.08
N GLY A 176 0.97 11.86 -8.41
CA GLY A 176 -0.22 11.63 -9.23
C GLY A 176 -0.87 10.27 -8.95
N GLY A 177 -0.04 9.23 -8.74
CA GLY A 177 -0.50 7.90 -8.34
C GLY A 177 -1.22 7.89 -7.00
N VAL A 178 -0.73 8.64 -6.00
CA VAL A 178 -1.38 8.78 -4.70
C VAL A 178 -2.78 9.39 -4.84
N VAL A 179 -2.91 10.47 -5.62
CA VAL A 179 -4.21 11.12 -5.87
C VAL A 179 -5.17 10.16 -6.55
N ALA A 180 -4.72 9.49 -7.62
CA ALA A 180 -5.54 8.54 -8.37
C ALA A 180 -6.02 7.36 -7.52
N LEU A 181 -5.14 6.79 -6.69
CA LEU A 181 -5.49 5.67 -5.81
C LEU A 181 -6.41 6.11 -4.67
N ARG A 182 -6.22 7.31 -4.10
CA ARG A 182 -7.17 7.89 -3.14
C ARG A 182 -8.57 8.04 -3.74
N ASP A 183 -8.66 8.58 -4.96
CA ASP A 183 -9.92 8.76 -5.66
C ASP A 183 -10.55 7.41 -6.06
N ALA A 184 -9.72 6.41 -6.34
CA ALA A 184 -10.16 5.03 -6.57
C ALA A 184 -10.71 4.39 -5.29
N VAL A 185 -10.10 4.63 -4.13
CA VAL A 185 -10.62 4.17 -2.82
C VAL A 185 -12.00 4.77 -2.54
N GLN A 186 -12.19 6.07 -2.78
CA GLN A 186 -13.51 6.72 -2.60
C GLN A 186 -14.58 6.12 -3.52
N ALA A 187 -14.23 5.86 -4.77
CA ALA A 187 -15.15 5.27 -5.71
C ALA A 187 -15.46 3.79 -5.40
N PHE A 188 -14.47 3.04 -4.95
CA PHE A 188 -14.65 1.66 -4.48
C PHE A 188 -15.59 1.63 -3.27
N ASP A 189 -15.37 2.51 -2.29
CA ASP A 189 -16.21 2.63 -1.10
C ASP A 189 -17.68 2.94 -1.46
N ALA A 190 -17.92 3.89 -2.36
CA ALA A 190 -19.26 4.23 -2.83
C ALA A 190 -19.94 3.05 -3.55
N ALA A 191 -19.20 2.31 -4.39
CA ALA A 191 -19.71 1.14 -5.09
C ALA A 191 -20.01 -0.02 -4.13
N LEU A 192 -19.14 -0.25 -3.15
CA LEU A 192 -19.32 -1.24 -2.09
C LEU A 192 -20.59 -0.96 -1.26
N LEU A 193 -20.80 0.29 -0.83
CA LEU A 193 -21.98 0.71 -0.08
C LEU A 193 -23.26 0.52 -0.91
N THR A 194 -23.24 0.87 -2.19
CA THR A 194 -24.37 0.69 -3.10
C THR A 194 -24.72 -0.81 -3.24
N TRP A 195 -23.72 -1.67 -3.39
CA TRP A 195 -23.93 -3.12 -3.45
C TRP A 195 -24.52 -3.66 -2.13
N LEU A 196 -23.97 -3.25 -0.97
CA LEU A 196 -24.46 -3.67 0.35
C LEU A 196 -25.91 -3.23 0.57
N ASP A 197 -26.28 -1.99 0.22
CA ASP A 197 -27.65 -1.48 0.31
C ASP A 197 -28.61 -2.35 -0.54
N GLY A 198 -28.18 -2.75 -1.75
CA GLY A 198 -28.96 -3.58 -2.65
C GLY A 198 -29.24 -5.00 -2.12
N LEU A 199 -28.47 -5.47 -1.15
CA LEU A 199 -28.64 -6.81 -0.55
C LEU A 199 -29.69 -6.87 0.56
N ALA A 200 -30.25 -5.75 1.01
CA ALA A 200 -31.11 -5.65 2.18
C ALA A 200 -32.23 -6.68 2.22
N GLY A 201 -32.97 -6.81 1.11
CA GLY A 201 -34.11 -7.74 1.00
C GLY A 201 -33.73 -9.22 0.99
N SER A 202 -32.51 -9.56 0.61
CA SER A 202 -32.06 -10.95 0.44
C SER A 202 -31.28 -11.51 1.64
N VAL A 203 -30.56 -10.64 2.38
CA VAL A 203 -29.65 -11.08 3.45
C VAL A 203 -30.05 -10.57 4.84
N GLY A 204 -30.90 -9.54 4.92
CA GLY A 204 -31.20 -8.83 6.18
C GLY A 204 -31.60 -9.76 7.32
N ALA A 205 -32.52 -10.68 7.10
CA ALA A 205 -32.96 -11.66 8.11
C ALA A 205 -31.82 -12.60 8.58
N ARG A 206 -30.90 -12.96 7.69
CA ARG A 206 -29.75 -13.83 7.99
C ARG A 206 -28.66 -13.10 8.77
N CYS A 207 -28.49 -11.80 8.50
CA CYS A 207 -27.51 -10.98 9.22
C CYS A 207 -28.01 -10.58 10.64
N SER A 208 -29.31 -10.66 10.91
CA SER A 208 -29.90 -10.26 12.21
C SER A 208 -29.99 -11.41 13.22
N GLN A 209 -29.56 -12.63 12.86
CA GLN A 209 -29.60 -13.83 13.71
C GLN A 209 -28.32 -13.95 14.63
#